data_9617770a699c4aff0007d2840c4a1609
#
_entry.id   9617770a699c4aff0007d2840c4a1609
#
_cell.length_a   1.000
_cell.length_b   1.000
_cell.length_c   1.000
_cell.angle_alpha   90.00
_cell.angle_beta   90.00
_cell.angle_gamma   90.00
#
_symmetry.space_group_name_H-M   'P 1'
#
loop_
_entity.id
_entity.type
_entity.pdbx_description
1 polymer ?
#
loop_
_entity_poly.entity_id
_entity_poly.type
_entity_poly.pdbx_seq_one_letter_code
_entity_poly.pdbx_strand_id
1 'polypeptide(L)'
;MTLEELNRTSPFHAGAENTAFAPYFDGTSYLNMLSTEQVPVGCVTFAPGCRNHWHIHRAARGGGQILLVTAGRGWYQEWGEAP
;
A
#
# COMPACT_ATOMS: atom_id res chain seq x y z
N MET A 1 1.48 -12.68 -10.70
CA MET A 1 2.26 -11.55 -11.25
C MET A 1 3.54 -11.42 -10.45
N THR A 2 4.68 -11.32 -11.12
CA THR A 2 5.96 -11.06 -10.48
C THR A 2 6.17 -9.56 -10.29
N LEU A 3 7.10 -9.19 -9.43
CA LEU A 3 7.47 -7.78 -9.23
C LEU A 3 7.98 -7.15 -10.53
N GLU A 4 8.75 -7.92 -11.32
CA GLU A 4 9.25 -7.46 -12.61
C GLU A 4 8.11 -7.18 -13.59
N GLU A 5 7.12 -8.07 -13.67
CA GLU A 5 5.94 -7.85 -14.50
C GLU A 5 5.14 -6.63 -14.04
N LEU A 6 4.97 -6.46 -12.75
CA LEU A 6 4.27 -5.32 -12.18
C LEU A 6 4.99 -4.02 -12.56
N ASN A 7 6.30 -3.95 -12.38
CA ASN A 7 7.06 -2.75 -12.70
C ASN A 7 7.03 -2.41 -14.20
N ARG A 8 6.88 -3.42 -15.05
CA ARG A 8 6.80 -3.22 -16.50
C ARG A 8 5.41 -2.76 -16.94
N THR A 9 4.36 -3.22 -16.28
CA THR A 9 2.97 -3.04 -16.72
C THR A 9 2.16 -2.04 -15.89
N SER A 10 2.54 -1.82 -14.63
CA SER A 10 1.86 -0.84 -13.77
C SER A 10 2.24 0.59 -14.18
N PRO A 11 1.32 1.55 -14.03
CA PRO A 11 1.64 2.96 -14.26
C PRO A 11 2.68 3.51 -13.28
N PHE A 12 2.86 2.87 -12.13
CA PHE A 12 3.81 3.30 -11.12
C PHE A 12 4.75 2.17 -10.73
N HIS A 13 6.04 2.49 -10.62
CA HIS A 13 7.04 1.54 -10.15
C HIS A 13 6.79 1.20 -8.67
N ALA A 14 7.07 -0.05 -8.30
CA ALA A 14 6.86 -0.50 -6.92
C ALA A 14 7.78 0.24 -5.92
N GLY A 15 8.95 0.65 -6.35
CA GLY A 15 9.94 1.29 -5.48
C GLY A 15 10.74 0.28 -4.67
N ALA A 16 11.37 0.76 -3.60
CA ALA A 16 12.19 -0.06 -2.74
C ALA A 16 11.35 -0.86 -1.75
N GLU A 17 11.92 -1.93 -1.22
CA GLU A 17 11.29 -2.68 -0.14
C GLU A 17 10.94 -1.76 1.02
N ASN A 18 9.73 -1.91 1.54
CA ASN A 18 9.19 -1.06 2.60
C ASN A 18 9.73 -1.53 3.95
N THR A 19 10.93 -1.09 4.30
CA THR A 19 11.56 -1.45 5.57
C THR A 19 11.15 -0.53 6.71
N ALA A 20 10.87 0.73 6.44
CA ALA A 20 10.50 1.71 7.46
C ALA A 20 9.19 1.36 8.17
N PHE A 21 8.24 0.80 7.45
CA PHE A 21 6.93 0.42 7.98
C PHE A 21 6.76 -1.10 8.08
N ALA A 22 7.84 -1.86 7.92
CA ALA A 22 7.80 -3.32 7.96
C ALA A 22 7.12 -3.90 9.21
N PRO A 23 7.24 -3.28 10.42
CA PRO A 23 6.54 -3.79 11.61
C PRO A 23 5.01 -3.79 11.50
N TYR A 24 4.43 -3.08 10.55
CA TYR A 24 2.97 -3.00 10.35
C TYR A 24 2.45 -3.99 9.31
N PHE A 25 3.31 -4.86 8.79
CA PHE A 25 2.96 -5.82 7.74
C PHE A 25 3.45 -7.22 8.12
N ASP A 26 2.70 -8.22 7.66
CA ASP A 26 3.19 -9.59 7.57
C ASP A 26 3.53 -9.84 6.11
N GLY A 27 4.77 -10.28 5.84
CA GLY A 27 5.26 -10.47 4.49
C GLY A 27 5.98 -9.23 3.95
N THR A 28 6.28 -9.26 2.67
CA THR A 28 7.06 -8.23 2.01
C THR A 28 6.15 -7.24 1.29
N SER A 29 6.41 -5.96 1.50
CA SER A 29 5.77 -4.88 0.75
C SER A 29 6.83 -3.93 0.20
N TYR A 30 6.41 -3.10 -0.77
CA TYR A 30 7.25 -2.11 -1.41
C TYR A 30 6.55 -0.76 -1.34
N LEU A 31 7.31 0.30 -1.22
CA LEU A 31 6.77 1.65 -1.12
C LEU A 31 7.46 2.58 -2.10
N ASN A 32 6.66 3.30 -2.86
CA ASN A 32 7.10 4.36 -3.74
C ASN A 32 6.28 5.62 -3.43
N MET A 33 6.89 6.60 -2.78
CA MET A 33 6.23 7.88 -2.50
C MET A 33 6.20 8.71 -3.78
N LEU A 34 5.00 8.93 -4.31
CA LEU A 34 4.78 9.71 -5.52
C LEU A 34 4.70 11.20 -5.24
N SER A 35 4.21 11.58 -4.07
CA SER A 35 4.15 12.96 -3.60
C SER A 35 4.29 13.00 -2.09
N THR A 36 5.06 13.95 -1.58
CA THR A 36 5.21 14.22 -0.15
C THR A 36 4.77 15.63 0.23
N GLU A 37 4.35 16.44 -0.75
CA GLU A 37 3.93 17.83 -0.55
C GLU A 37 2.40 17.92 -0.60
N GLN A 38 1.83 18.78 0.23
CA GLN A 38 0.39 19.05 0.35
C GLN A 38 -0.42 17.77 0.60
N VAL A 39 -0.63 16.96 -0.43
CA VAL A 39 -1.32 15.67 -0.33
C VAL A 39 -0.30 14.55 -0.50
N PRO A 40 0.02 13.81 0.55
CA PRO A 40 0.89 12.65 0.40
C PRO A 40 0.22 11.58 -0.45
N VAL A 41 0.96 11.06 -1.43
CA VAL A 41 0.51 9.97 -2.29
C VAL A 41 1.58 8.91 -2.30
N GLY A 42 1.24 7.72 -1.81
CA GLY A 42 2.14 6.58 -1.80
C GLY A 42 1.60 5.44 -2.64
N CYS A 43 2.48 4.80 -3.37
CA CYS A 43 2.19 3.56 -4.06
C CYS A 43 2.74 2.41 -3.23
N VAL A 44 1.85 1.56 -2.72
CA VAL A 44 2.23 0.39 -1.92
C VAL A 44 1.98 -0.86 -2.74
N THR A 45 3.01 -1.69 -2.86
CA THR A 45 2.94 -2.96 -3.58
C THR A 45 3.12 -4.09 -2.58
N PHE A 46 2.20 -5.06 -2.62
CA PHE A 46 2.22 -6.22 -1.73
C PHE A 46 2.72 -7.43 -2.49
N ALA A 47 3.72 -8.11 -1.95
CA ALA A 47 4.06 -9.46 -2.40
C ALA A 47 2.90 -10.41 -2.11
N PRO A 48 2.77 -11.51 -2.84
CA PRO A 48 1.70 -12.48 -2.58
C PRO A 48 1.67 -12.91 -1.12
N GLY A 49 0.48 -12.84 -0.50
CA GLY A 49 0.28 -13.20 0.89
C GLY A 49 0.64 -12.12 1.91
N CYS A 50 1.19 -11.00 1.48
CA CYS A 50 1.50 -9.89 2.39
C CYS A 50 0.21 -9.27 2.94
N ARG A 51 0.18 -8.98 4.23
CA ARG A 51 -0.96 -8.37 4.92
C ARG A 51 -0.53 -7.21 5.78
N ASN A 52 -1.34 -6.14 5.79
CA ASN A 52 -1.24 -5.12 6.82
C ASN A 52 -1.76 -5.66 8.14
N HIS A 53 -1.19 -5.19 9.23
CA HIS A 53 -1.82 -5.37 10.53
C HIS A 53 -3.03 -4.43 10.63
N TRP A 54 -3.99 -4.80 11.47
CA TRP A 54 -5.11 -3.91 11.79
C TRP A 54 -4.59 -2.59 12.33
N HIS A 55 -5.05 -1.50 11.73
CA HIS A 55 -4.61 -0.17 12.13
C HIS A 55 -5.63 0.88 11.73
N ILE A 56 -5.47 2.07 12.31
CA ILE A 56 -6.22 3.25 11.92
C ILE A 56 -5.25 4.41 11.74
N HIS A 57 -5.63 5.34 10.88
CA HIS A 57 -4.92 6.60 10.72
C HIS A 57 -5.71 7.69 11.43
N ARG A 58 -5.03 8.47 12.25
CA ARG A 58 -5.64 9.55 13.02
C ARG A 58 -5.05 10.88 12.56
N ALA A 59 -5.92 11.87 12.35
CA ALA A 59 -5.50 13.21 11.99
C ALA A 59 -6.47 14.22 12.62
N ALA A 60 -5.92 15.37 13.04
CA ALA A 60 -6.73 16.47 13.57
C ALA A 60 -7.46 17.18 12.43
N ARG A 61 -6.89 17.18 11.23
CA ARG A 61 -7.45 17.77 10.01
C ARG A 61 -7.08 16.92 8.82
N GLY A 62 -7.93 16.99 7.78
CA GLY A 62 -7.66 16.31 6.52
C GLY A 62 -7.51 14.80 6.69
N GLY A 63 -8.23 14.23 7.62
CA GLY A 63 -8.22 12.79 7.83
C GLY A 63 -8.89 12.05 6.71
N GLY A 64 -8.68 10.75 6.70
CA GLY A 64 -9.21 9.86 5.69
C GLY A 64 -8.14 9.39 4.71
N GLN A 65 -8.51 8.43 3.89
CA GLN A 65 -7.60 7.81 2.96
C GLN A 65 -8.38 7.41 1.71
N ILE A 66 -7.81 7.71 0.55
CA ILE A 66 -8.36 7.27 -0.73
C ILE A 66 -7.48 6.14 -1.23
N LEU A 67 -8.10 4.99 -1.53
CA LEU A 67 -7.39 3.83 -2.03
C LEU A 67 -7.74 3.60 -3.50
N LEU A 68 -6.71 3.47 -4.34
CA LEU A 68 -6.86 3.19 -5.75
C LEU A 68 -6.04 1.93 -6.08
N VAL A 69 -6.61 1.02 -6.84
CA VAL A 69 -5.90 -0.18 -7.28
C VAL A 69 -5.42 0.05 -8.70
N THR A 70 -4.10 0.03 -8.89
CA THR A 70 -3.48 0.29 -10.19
C THR A 70 -2.98 -0.96 -10.89
N ALA A 71 -2.79 -2.05 -10.15
CA ALA A 71 -2.38 -3.32 -10.71
C ALA A 71 -2.71 -4.46 -9.75
N GLY A 72 -2.99 -5.63 -10.29
CA GLY A 72 -3.20 -6.83 -9.50
C GLY A 72 -4.54 -6.87 -8.80
N ARG A 73 -4.60 -7.68 -7.75
CA ARG A 73 -5.81 -7.94 -6.98
C ARG A 73 -5.46 -8.13 -5.52
N GLY A 74 -6.30 -7.62 -4.64
CA GLY A 74 -6.14 -7.78 -3.20
C GLY A 74 -7.47 -7.73 -2.48
N TRP A 75 -7.39 -7.63 -1.16
CA TRP A 75 -8.56 -7.62 -0.28
C TRP A 75 -8.48 -6.41 0.64
N TYR A 76 -9.63 -5.84 0.91
CA TYR A 76 -9.82 -4.77 1.89
C TYR A 76 -10.86 -5.23 2.90
N GLN A 77 -10.64 -4.89 4.17
CA GLN A 77 -11.56 -5.26 5.24
C GLN A 77 -11.64 -4.16 6.28
N GLU A 78 -12.84 -3.77 6.65
CA GLU A 78 -13.11 -2.91 7.80
C GLU A 78 -13.30 -3.77 9.04
N TRP A 79 -12.94 -3.23 10.19
CA TRP A 79 -13.12 -3.92 11.47
C TRP A 79 -14.59 -4.27 11.68
N GLY A 80 -14.84 -5.55 11.95
CA GLY A 80 -16.19 -6.07 12.18
C GLY A 80 -16.96 -6.44 10.91
N GLU A 81 -16.38 -6.21 9.73
CA GLU A 81 -16.99 -6.52 8.44
C GLU A 81 -16.26 -7.65 7.72
N ALA A 82 -16.92 -8.23 6.73
CA ALA A 82 -16.28 -9.20 5.84
C ALA A 82 -15.36 -8.47 4.85
N PRO A 83 -14.33 -9.16 4.37
CA PRO A 83 -13.45 -8.59 3.33
C PRO A 83 -14.18 -8.27 2.04
#